data_1f42dea52beae09c7edbf5d0acbe9513
#
_entry.id   1f42dea52beae09c7edbf5d0acbe9513
#
_cell.length_a   1.000
_cell.length_b   1.000
_cell.length_c   1.000
_cell.angle_alpha   90.00
_cell.angle_beta   90.00
_cell.angle_gamma   90.00
#
_symmetry.space_group_name_H-M   'P 1'
#
loop_
_entity.id
_entity.type
_entity.pdbx_description
1 polymer ?
#
loop_
_entity_poly.entity_id
_entity_poly.type
_entity_poly.pdbx_seq_one_letter_code
_entity_poly.pdbx_strand_id
1 'polypeptide(L)'
;MTEKGKRVLSISPACLALVEILRRIEEQPYHWPVDRTMFHVLAYVATSEGLPTGFIYQKGSFGPFSRDLKDAETKLVNNNLLQEERKGSMFVVKVGPNFDRIRKDFNNQLLNGNQSLKEQPTLS
;
A
#
# COMPACT_ATOMS: atom_id res chain seq x y z
N MET A 1 19.05 -15.01 9.09
CA MET A 1 18.68 -15.12 7.90
C MET A 1 18.33 -13.95 7.05
N THR A 2 19.07 -13.86 6.02
CA THR A 2 18.92 -12.80 5.07
C THR A 2 17.58 -12.84 4.35
N GLU A 3 16.95 -13.98 4.38
CA GLU A 3 15.68 -14.14 3.67
C GLU A 3 14.57 -13.28 4.23
N LYS A 4 14.57 -13.06 5.53
CA LYS A 4 13.55 -12.23 6.15
C LYS A 4 13.66 -10.79 5.68
N GLY A 5 14.87 -10.29 5.58
CA GLY A 5 15.08 -8.95 5.05
C GLY A 5 14.62 -8.84 3.62
N LYS A 6 14.91 -9.86 2.83
CA LYS A 6 14.50 -9.88 1.44
C LYS A 6 12.99 -9.90 1.29
N ARG A 7 12.28 -10.57 2.19
CA ARG A 7 10.83 -10.62 2.12
C ARG A 7 10.21 -9.24 2.30
N VAL A 8 10.75 -8.45 3.23
CA VAL A 8 10.28 -7.09 3.40
C VAL A 8 10.52 -6.30 2.14
N LEU A 9 11.70 -6.49 1.54
CA LEU A 9 12.04 -5.79 0.31
C LEU A 9 11.28 -6.31 -0.89
N SER A 10 10.66 -7.48 -0.79
CA SER A 10 9.92 -8.05 -1.90
C SER A 10 8.52 -7.45 -2.05
N ILE A 11 8.11 -6.60 -1.12
CA ILE A 11 6.84 -5.90 -1.24
C ILE A 11 6.98 -4.87 -2.34
N SER A 12 6.07 -4.92 -3.31
CA SER A 12 6.19 -4.06 -4.48
C SER A 12 5.90 -2.61 -4.12
N PRO A 13 6.52 -1.68 -4.85
CA PRO A 13 6.21 -0.25 -4.64
C PRO A 13 4.73 0.06 -4.84
N ALA A 14 4.06 -0.66 -5.75
CA ALA A 14 2.64 -0.43 -5.97
C ALA A 14 1.82 -0.77 -4.72
N CYS A 15 2.20 -1.85 -4.01
CA CYS A 15 1.53 -2.20 -2.77
C CYS A 15 1.77 -1.15 -1.70
N LEU A 16 2.99 -0.64 -1.61
CA LEU A 16 3.27 0.45 -0.67
C LEU A 16 2.48 1.70 -1.03
N ALA A 17 2.28 1.95 -2.32
CA ALA A 17 1.46 3.09 -2.74
C ALA A 17 0.02 2.93 -2.29
N LEU A 18 -0.50 1.70 -2.29
CA LEU A 18 -1.85 1.47 -1.78
C LEU A 18 -1.94 1.79 -0.30
N VAL A 19 -0.93 1.42 0.48
CA VAL A 19 -0.91 1.76 1.90
C VAL A 19 -0.82 3.27 2.07
N GLU A 20 -0.08 3.94 1.20
CA GLU A 20 0.02 5.40 1.23
C GLU A 20 -1.33 6.04 0.98
N ILE A 21 -2.10 5.51 0.04
CA ILE A 21 -3.45 6.02 -0.23
C ILE A 21 -4.30 5.89 1.04
N LEU A 22 -4.22 4.73 1.69
CA LEU A 22 -4.97 4.53 2.92
C LEU A 22 -4.54 5.51 4.00
N ARG A 23 -3.24 5.77 4.12
CA ARG A 23 -2.72 6.72 5.08
C ARG A 23 -3.31 8.12 4.84
N ARG A 24 -3.37 8.52 3.59
CA ARG A 24 -3.91 9.83 3.25
C ARG A 24 -5.39 9.92 3.58
N ILE A 25 -6.12 8.83 3.42
CA ILE A 25 -7.52 8.78 3.84
C ILE A 25 -7.62 8.94 5.36
N GLU A 26 -6.76 8.25 6.10
CA GLU A 26 -6.78 8.33 7.56
C GLU A 26 -6.43 9.71 8.07
N GLU A 27 -5.68 10.48 7.31
CA GLU A 27 -5.28 11.83 7.72
C GLU A 27 -6.38 12.85 7.51
N GLN A 28 -7.45 12.50 6.81
CA GLN A 28 -8.56 13.41 6.62
C GLN A 28 -9.34 13.55 7.93
N PRO A 29 -9.80 14.77 8.26
CA PRO A 29 -10.55 14.97 9.52
C PRO A 29 -11.84 14.17 9.56
N TYR A 30 -12.46 13.95 8.40
CA TYR A 30 -13.67 13.16 8.31
C TYR A 30 -13.46 12.09 7.27
N HIS A 31 -13.46 10.84 7.70
CA HIS A 31 -13.32 9.72 6.78
C HIS A 31 -14.08 8.53 7.31
N TRP A 32 -14.51 7.69 6.38
CA TRP A 32 -15.18 6.45 6.73
C TRP A 32 -14.14 5.38 6.99
N PRO A 33 -14.43 4.45 7.90
CA PRO A 33 -13.55 3.30 8.06
C PRO A 33 -13.47 2.54 6.74
N VAL A 34 -12.28 2.05 6.43
CA VAL A 34 -12.05 1.27 5.21
C VAL A 34 -12.02 -0.19 5.61
N ASP A 35 -13.06 -0.94 5.23
CA ASP A 35 -13.07 -2.37 5.48
C ASP A 35 -12.39 -3.10 4.32
N ARG A 36 -12.35 -4.42 4.41
CA ARG A 36 -11.70 -5.22 3.36
C ARG A 36 -12.32 -5.01 1.99
N THR A 37 -13.64 -4.93 1.95
CA THR A 37 -14.34 -4.70 0.69
C THR A 37 -13.95 -3.37 0.08
N MET A 38 -13.97 -2.32 0.89
CA MET A 38 -13.60 -1.00 0.42
C MET A 38 -12.13 -0.94 0.01
N PHE A 39 -11.27 -1.68 0.71
CA PHE A 39 -9.86 -1.70 0.35
C PHE A 39 -9.68 -2.30 -1.05
N HIS A 40 -10.45 -3.34 -1.38
CA HIS A 40 -10.42 -3.90 -2.72
C HIS A 40 -10.91 -2.90 -3.76
N VAL A 41 -11.95 -2.12 -3.42
CA VAL A 41 -12.44 -1.08 -4.32
C VAL A 41 -11.37 -0.03 -4.54
N LEU A 42 -10.73 0.42 -3.47
CA LEU A 42 -9.67 1.41 -3.60
C LEU A 42 -8.54 0.91 -4.49
N ALA A 43 -8.13 -0.33 -4.28
CA ALA A 43 -7.05 -0.90 -5.07
C ALA A 43 -7.46 -1.07 -6.53
N TYR A 44 -8.72 -1.44 -6.75
CA TYR A 44 -9.22 -1.59 -8.11
C TYR A 44 -9.21 -0.24 -8.84
N VAL A 45 -9.70 0.80 -8.18
CA VAL A 45 -9.70 2.12 -8.77
C VAL A 45 -8.28 2.59 -9.06
N ALA A 46 -7.38 2.41 -8.10
CA ALA A 46 -5.99 2.81 -8.28
C ALA A 46 -5.35 2.08 -9.45
N THR A 47 -5.61 0.78 -9.57
CA THR A 47 -5.09 -0.01 -10.67
C THR A 47 -5.64 0.48 -12.00
N SER A 48 -6.94 0.80 -12.01
CA SER A 48 -7.60 1.31 -13.21
C SER A 48 -7.05 2.67 -13.62
N GLU A 49 -6.59 3.46 -12.66
CA GLU A 49 -6.03 4.77 -12.92
C GLU A 49 -4.55 4.73 -13.29
N GLY A 50 -3.96 3.55 -13.32
CA GLY A 50 -2.60 3.41 -13.80
C GLY A 50 -1.59 2.90 -12.79
N LEU A 51 -1.99 2.67 -11.54
CA LEU A 51 -1.05 2.11 -10.57
C LEU A 51 -0.69 0.68 -10.99
N PRO A 52 0.60 0.39 -11.24
CA PRO A 52 0.99 -0.91 -11.81
C PRO A 52 1.05 -2.00 -10.76
N THR A 53 -0.11 -2.39 -10.24
CA THR A 53 -0.17 -3.47 -9.25
C THR A 53 -0.02 -4.85 -9.89
N GLY A 54 -0.47 -4.98 -11.14
CA GLY A 54 -0.51 -6.28 -11.81
C GLY A 54 -1.61 -7.18 -11.30
N PHE A 55 -2.46 -6.69 -10.42
CA PHE A 55 -3.54 -7.51 -9.85
C PHE A 55 -4.63 -7.75 -10.87
N ILE A 56 -5.13 -8.97 -10.88
CA ILE A 56 -6.25 -9.35 -11.73
C ILE A 56 -7.50 -9.33 -10.87
N TYR A 57 -8.51 -8.59 -11.33
CA TYR A 57 -9.75 -8.44 -10.60
C TYR A 57 -10.87 -9.18 -11.29
N GLN A 58 -11.79 -9.70 -10.48
CA GLN A 58 -12.98 -10.34 -10.98
C GLN A 58 -14.16 -9.86 -10.16
N LYS A 59 -15.35 -10.11 -10.67
CA LYS A 59 -16.56 -9.68 -9.99
C LYS A 59 -16.78 -10.54 -8.76
N GLY A 60 -16.81 -9.91 -7.59
CA GLY A 60 -17.13 -10.61 -6.35
C GLY A 60 -18.53 -10.30 -5.90
N SER A 61 -18.90 -10.88 -4.76
CA SER A 61 -20.24 -10.69 -4.21
C SER A 61 -20.52 -9.26 -3.81
N PHE A 62 -19.47 -8.55 -3.39
CA PHE A 62 -19.63 -7.18 -2.87
C PHE A 62 -18.88 -6.16 -3.70
N GLY A 63 -18.41 -6.53 -4.88
CA GLY A 63 -17.67 -5.64 -5.73
C GLY A 63 -16.45 -6.32 -6.33
N PRO A 64 -15.50 -5.55 -6.87
CA PRO A 64 -14.31 -6.14 -7.46
C PRO A 64 -13.50 -6.89 -6.40
N PHE A 65 -12.97 -8.04 -6.79
CA PHE A 65 -12.20 -8.89 -5.90
C PHE A 65 -10.94 -9.35 -6.63
N SER A 66 -9.83 -9.34 -5.92
CA SER A 66 -8.58 -9.84 -6.45
C SER A 66 -7.92 -10.74 -5.42
N ARG A 67 -7.64 -11.98 -5.82
CA ARG A 67 -6.90 -12.89 -4.95
C ARG A 67 -5.48 -12.37 -4.76
N ASP A 68 -4.92 -11.76 -5.80
CA ASP A 68 -3.58 -11.19 -5.69
C ASP A 68 -3.52 -10.13 -4.61
N LEU A 69 -4.54 -9.28 -4.55
CA LEU A 69 -4.60 -8.26 -3.51
C LEU A 69 -4.78 -8.87 -2.13
N LYS A 70 -5.62 -9.89 -2.04
CA LYS A 70 -5.81 -10.56 -0.76
C LYS A 70 -4.49 -11.14 -0.24
N ASP A 71 -3.72 -11.75 -1.12
CA ASP A 71 -2.42 -12.28 -0.74
C ASP A 71 -1.45 -11.16 -0.37
N ALA A 72 -1.47 -10.08 -1.13
CA ALA A 72 -0.63 -8.93 -0.84
C ALA A 72 -1.01 -8.30 0.51
N GLU A 73 -2.29 -8.20 0.79
CA GLU A 73 -2.77 -7.66 2.05
C GLU A 73 -2.27 -8.50 3.22
N THR A 74 -2.31 -9.82 3.08
CA THR A 74 -1.79 -10.71 4.11
C THR A 74 -0.32 -10.44 4.37
N LYS A 75 0.46 -10.28 3.31
CA LYS A 75 1.87 -9.93 3.46
C LYS A 75 2.06 -8.61 4.18
N LEU A 76 1.28 -7.62 3.81
CA LEU A 76 1.39 -6.31 4.41
C LEU A 76 1.05 -6.36 5.89
N VAL A 77 0.02 -7.12 6.26
CA VAL A 77 -0.34 -7.29 7.66
C VAL A 77 0.77 -8.02 8.42
N ASN A 78 1.32 -9.07 7.83
CA ASN A 78 2.39 -9.84 8.47
C ASN A 78 3.64 -9.02 8.69
N ASN A 79 3.85 -7.97 7.90
CA ASN A 79 5.00 -7.08 8.04
C ASN A 79 4.65 -5.79 8.78
N ASN A 80 3.47 -5.72 9.36
CA ASN A 80 3.00 -4.57 10.15
C ASN A 80 2.94 -3.28 9.34
N LEU A 81 2.73 -3.42 8.04
CA LEU A 81 2.47 -2.27 7.16
C LEU A 81 0.99 -1.97 7.06
N LEU A 82 0.18 -2.97 7.32
CA LEU A 82 -1.26 -2.81 7.52
C LEU A 82 -1.64 -3.52 8.80
N GLN A 83 -2.77 -3.16 9.37
CA GLN A 83 -3.39 -3.93 10.45
C GLN A 83 -4.89 -4.03 10.19
N GLU A 84 -5.47 -5.09 10.73
CA GLU A 84 -6.90 -5.27 10.65
C GLU A 84 -7.46 -5.25 12.05
N GLU A 85 -8.53 -4.50 12.22
CA GLU A 85 -9.21 -4.38 13.49
C GLU A 85 -10.65 -4.79 13.31
N ARG A 86 -11.09 -5.73 14.13
CA ARG A 86 -12.48 -6.16 14.04
C ARG A 86 -13.38 -5.19 14.77
N LYS A 87 -14.40 -4.70 14.09
CA LYS A 87 -15.41 -3.83 14.68
C LYS A 87 -16.77 -4.39 14.32
N GLY A 88 -17.40 -5.06 15.27
CA GLY A 88 -18.63 -5.76 15.00
C GLY A 88 -18.39 -6.89 14.02
N SER A 89 -19.09 -6.85 12.90
CA SER A 89 -18.95 -7.86 11.84
C SER A 89 -17.98 -7.43 10.76
N MET A 90 -17.37 -6.24 10.90
CA MET A 90 -16.45 -5.71 9.89
C MET A 90 -15.00 -5.89 10.32
N PHE A 91 -14.13 -6.03 9.31
CA PHE A 91 -12.69 -5.93 9.52
C PHE A 91 -12.22 -4.63 8.90
N VAL A 92 -11.83 -3.68 9.75
CA VAL A 92 -11.35 -2.38 9.31
C VAL A 92 -9.87 -2.50 9.02
N VAL A 93 -9.45 -2.02 7.86
CA VAL A 93 -8.06 -2.05 7.43
C VAL A 93 -7.43 -0.70 7.77
N LYS A 94 -6.34 -0.73 8.49
CA LYS A 94 -5.64 0.47 8.93
C LYS A 94 -4.16 0.37 8.57
N VAL A 95 -3.51 1.52 8.50
CA VAL A 95 -2.07 1.54 8.29
C VAL A 95 -1.39 0.99 9.53
N GLY A 96 -0.44 0.10 9.32
CA GLY A 96 0.28 -0.53 10.41
C GLY A 96 1.43 0.31 10.93
N PRO A 97 1.96 -0.04 12.10
CA PRO A 97 2.98 0.78 12.76
C PRO A 97 4.30 0.85 12.03
N ASN A 98 4.60 -0.13 11.18
CA ASN A 98 5.87 -0.14 10.45
C ASN A 98 5.85 0.73 9.21
N PHE A 99 4.69 1.17 8.77
CA PHE A 99 4.59 1.86 7.49
C PHE A 99 5.35 3.18 7.50
N ASP A 100 5.23 3.95 8.57
CA ASP A 100 5.87 5.26 8.62
C ASP A 100 7.38 5.14 8.50
N ARG A 101 7.95 4.12 9.11
CA ARG A 101 9.39 3.89 9.01
C ARG A 101 9.81 3.50 7.60
N ILE A 102 9.07 2.56 7.01
CA ILE A 102 9.35 2.13 5.64
C ILE A 102 9.16 3.28 4.67
N ARG A 103 8.10 4.05 4.87
CA ARG A 103 7.81 5.20 4.04
C ARG A 103 8.94 6.22 4.09
N LYS A 104 9.46 6.47 5.27
CA LYS A 104 10.55 7.41 5.45
C LYS A 104 11.80 6.96 4.71
N ASP A 105 12.13 5.68 4.85
CA ASP A 105 13.30 5.13 4.15
C ASP A 105 13.10 5.21 2.64
N PHE A 106 11.91 4.86 2.18
CA PHE A 106 11.61 4.92 0.74
C PHE A 106 11.71 6.34 0.22
N ASN A 107 11.16 7.30 0.95
CA ASN A 107 11.23 8.70 0.56
C ASN A 107 12.66 9.21 0.54
N ASN A 108 13.47 8.78 1.50
CA ASN A 108 14.89 9.17 1.52
C ASN A 108 15.61 8.66 0.28
N GLN A 109 15.33 7.45 -0.11
CA GLN A 109 15.93 6.89 -1.32
C GLN A 109 15.47 7.64 -2.56
N LEU A 110 14.21 8.01 -2.62
CA LEU A 110 13.68 8.77 -3.74
C LEU A 110 14.31 10.17 -3.79
N LEU A 111 14.43 10.80 -2.64
CA LEU A 111 15.04 12.12 -2.59
C LEU A 111 16.50 12.08 -3.02
N ASN A 112 17.23 11.07 -2.59
CA ASN A 112 18.62 10.93 -3.01
C ASN A 112 18.69 10.71 -4.52
N GLY A 113 17.83 9.88 -5.05
CA GLY A 113 17.76 9.67 -6.49
C GLY A 113 17.40 10.93 -7.23
N ASN A 114 16.43 11.68 -6.71
CA ASN A 114 16.00 12.92 -7.32
C ASN A 114 17.11 13.96 -7.29
N GLN A 115 17.86 14.02 -6.20
CA GLN A 115 18.97 14.94 -6.11
C GLN A 115 20.02 14.62 -7.16
N SER A 116 20.30 13.35 -7.36
CA SER A 116 21.24 12.96 -8.40
C SER A 116 20.75 13.40 -9.78
N LEU A 117 19.47 13.21 -10.03
CA LEU A 117 18.89 13.61 -11.30
C LEU A 117 18.90 15.12 -11.48
N LYS A 118 18.67 15.85 -10.40
CA LYS A 118 18.70 17.31 -10.47
C LYS A 118 20.09 17.84 -10.73
N GLU A 119 21.06 17.16 -10.18
CA GLU A 119 22.44 17.61 -10.39
C GLU A 119 22.84 17.49 -11.85
N GLN A 120 22.37 16.45 -12.51
CA GLN A 120 22.70 16.28 -13.92
C GLN A 120 22.18 17.41 -14.80
N PRO A 121 20.93 17.81 -14.66
CA PRO A 121 20.44 18.94 -15.46
C PRO A 121 21.14 20.24 -15.14
N THR A 122 21.52 20.45 -13.89
CA THR A 122 22.20 21.69 -13.54
C THR A 122 23.56 21.78 -14.14
N LEU A 123 24.14 20.63 -14.43
CA LEU A 123 25.46 20.63 -15.08
C LEU A 123 25.37 21.03 -16.54
N SER A 124 24.22 20.89 -17.09
CA SER A 124 24.01 21.28 -18.46
C SER A 124 23.53 22.73 -18.52
#